data_57b3e297ee49a1bebe854c82e35d8ea1
#
_entry.id   57b3e297ee49a1bebe854c82e35d8ea1
#
_cell.length_a   1.000
_cell.length_b   1.000
_cell.length_c   1.000
_cell.angle_alpha   90.00
_cell.angle_beta   90.00
_cell.angle_gamma   90.00
#
_symmetry.space_group_name_H-M   'P 1'
#
loop_
_entity.id
_entity.type
_entity.pdbx_description
1 polymer ?
#
loop_
_entity_poly.entity_id
_entity_poly.type
_entity_poly.pdbx_seq_one_letter_code
_entity_poly.pdbx_strand_id
1 'polypeptide(L)'
;MVKNISIFCGAHEGTNPNYALEAKKITALLSKKGVDVVFGGGNVGIMKIISDEAKDNNSKVTGITMESLHNLELTNPRIDDLVVTHSLLERKDEFMKRSDAFLVLPGGVGSLDELAEILASNQLGIINKPVGLLNTDGYYDHLICLLYTSDAADDTSG
;
A
#
# COMPACT_ATOMS: atom_id res chain seq x y z
N MET A 1 14.73 -5.35 10.62
CA MET A 1 13.88 -6.46 10.13
C MET A 1 12.47 -5.91 9.95
N VAL A 2 11.86 -6.06 8.78
CA VAL A 2 10.50 -5.59 8.49
C VAL A 2 9.50 -6.47 9.25
N LYS A 3 8.68 -5.88 10.10
CA LYS A 3 7.60 -6.54 10.84
C LYS A 3 6.23 -6.18 10.31
N ASN A 4 6.04 -4.91 9.91
CA ASN A 4 4.80 -4.39 9.38
C ASN A 4 5.03 -3.79 8.00
N ILE A 5 4.20 -4.13 7.04
CA ILE A 5 4.24 -3.57 5.69
C ILE A 5 2.91 -2.91 5.35
N SER A 6 2.95 -1.65 4.89
CA SER A 6 1.78 -1.05 4.25
C SER A 6 1.65 -1.53 2.81
N ILE A 7 0.46 -1.99 2.43
CA ILE A 7 0.14 -2.35 1.06
C ILE A 7 -0.90 -1.37 0.51
N PHE A 8 -0.48 -0.59 -0.48
CA PHE A 8 -1.35 0.33 -1.22
C PHE A 8 -1.80 -0.33 -2.51
N CYS A 9 -3.08 -0.30 -2.80
CA CYS A 9 -3.67 -0.97 -3.96
C CYS A 9 -4.99 -0.33 -4.38
N GLY A 10 -5.49 -0.72 -5.55
CA GLY A 10 -6.79 -0.28 -6.04
C GLY A 10 -7.96 -0.85 -5.23
N ALA A 11 -9.07 -0.09 -5.19
CA ALA A 11 -10.34 -0.54 -4.63
C ALA A 11 -11.06 -1.56 -5.53
N HIS A 12 -10.63 -1.73 -6.78
CA HIS A 12 -11.18 -2.68 -7.75
C HIS A 12 -10.10 -3.68 -8.18
N GLU A 13 -10.52 -4.85 -8.64
CA GLU A 13 -9.59 -5.88 -9.15
C GLU A 13 -8.95 -5.50 -10.50
N GLY A 14 -9.55 -4.53 -11.21
CA GLY A 14 -9.14 -4.16 -12.55
C GLY A 14 -9.62 -5.16 -13.62
N THR A 15 -9.16 -4.96 -14.83
CA THR A 15 -9.53 -5.82 -15.99
C THR A 15 -8.56 -6.97 -16.22
N ASN A 16 -7.36 -6.91 -15.65
CA ASN A 16 -6.35 -7.95 -15.78
C ASN A 16 -6.38 -8.86 -14.53
N PRO A 17 -6.72 -10.15 -14.68
CA PRO A 17 -6.81 -11.07 -13.54
C PRO A 17 -5.46 -11.31 -12.84
N ASN A 18 -4.34 -11.00 -13.48
CA ASN A 18 -3.01 -11.13 -12.88
C ASN A 18 -2.81 -10.18 -11.71
N TYR A 19 -3.50 -9.04 -11.66
CA TYR A 19 -3.39 -8.09 -10.53
C TYR A 19 -3.85 -8.73 -9.22
N ALA A 20 -5.02 -9.38 -9.23
CA ALA A 20 -5.53 -10.11 -8.08
C ALA A 20 -4.65 -11.32 -7.71
N LEU A 21 -4.21 -12.07 -8.73
CA LEU A 21 -3.36 -13.25 -8.54
C LEU A 21 -2.03 -12.91 -7.89
N GLU A 22 -1.33 -11.89 -8.41
CA GLU A 22 -0.03 -11.45 -7.89
C GLU A 22 -0.16 -10.79 -6.52
N ALA A 23 -1.23 -10.01 -6.28
CA ALA A 23 -1.54 -9.46 -4.97
C ALA A 23 -1.69 -10.58 -3.91
N LYS A 24 -2.43 -11.62 -4.25
CA LYS A 24 -2.59 -12.80 -3.39
C LYS A 24 -1.26 -13.50 -3.10
N LYS A 25 -0.47 -13.78 -4.14
CA LYS A 25 0.82 -14.46 -4.01
C LYS A 25 1.80 -13.69 -3.12
N ILE A 26 1.97 -12.38 -3.37
CA ILE A 26 2.92 -11.58 -2.59
C ILE A 26 2.48 -11.46 -1.14
N THR A 27 1.18 -11.32 -0.88
CA THR A 27 0.65 -11.27 0.48
C THR A 27 0.90 -12.58 1.23
N ALA A 28 0.64 -13.73 0.60
CA ALA A 28 0.94 -15.04 1.19
C ALA A 28 2.44 -15.19 1.52
N LEU A 29 3.33 -14.73 0.64
CA LEU A 29 4.78 -14.79 0.86
C LEU A 29 5.22 -13.93 2.05
N LEU A 30 4.69 -12.71 2.17
CA LEU A 30 4.96 -11.80 3.28
C LEU A 30 4.47 -12.39 4.60
N SER A 31 3.23 -12.88 4.64
CA SER A 31 2.62 -13.49 5.81
C SER A 31 3.39 -14.72 6.29
N LYS A 32 3.82 -15.60 5.38
CA LYS A 32 4.66 -16.77 5.71
C LYS A 32 6.03 -16.40 6.29
N LYS A 33 6.49 -15.17 6.04
CA LYS A 33 7.72 -14.64 6.65
C LYS A 33 7.47 -13.92 7.98
N GLY A 34 6.23 -13.96 8.50
CA GLY A 34 5.84 -13.32 9.74
C GLY A 34 5.71 -11.81 9.64
N VAL A 35 5.40 -11.28 8.45
CA VAL A 35 5.17 -9.86 8.24
C VAL A 35 3.67 -9.56 8.35
N ASP A 36 3.31 -8.60 9.18
CA ASP A 36 1.95 -8.12 9.37
C ASP A 36 1.58 -7.08 8.32
N VAL A 37 0.30 -6.99 7.99
CA VAL A 37 -0.20 -6.16 6.90
C VAL A 37 -0.96 -4.95 7.44
N VAL A 38 -0.63 -3.77 6.91
CA VAL A 38 -1.36 -2.52 7.10
C VAL A 38 -1.94 -2.11 5.74
N PHE A 39 -3.22 -1.72 5.68
CA PHE A 39 -3.87 -1.38 4.41
C PHE A 39 -5.04 -0.40 4.60
N GLY A 40 -5.74 -0.06 3.52
CA GLY A 40 -6.82 0.94 3.52
C GLY A 40 -8.13 0.56 4.24
N GLY A 41 -8.24 -0.66 4.75
CA GLY A 41 -9.39 -1.11 5.58
C GLY A 41 -10.62 -1.57 4.78
N GLY A 42 -10.67 -1.39 3.45
CA GLY A 42 -11.83 -1.73 2.63
C GLY A 42 -12.04 -3.24 2.46
N ASN A 43 -13.31 -3.62 2.22
CA ASN A 43 -13.73 -5.03 1.99
C ASN A 43 -14.11 -5.28 0.53
N VAL A 44 -13.40 -4.66 -0.41
CA VAL A 44 -13.68 -4.75 -1.85
C VAL A 44 -12.38 -4.89 -2.66
N GLY A 45 -12.49 -5.49 -3.85
CA GLY A 45 -11.41 -5.59 -4.82
C GLY A 45 -10.11 -6.16 -4.26
N ILE A 46 -8.99 -5.58 -4.65
CA ILE A 46 -7.65 -6.03 -4.21
C ILE A 46 -7.48 -5.88 -2.69
N MET A 47 -8.07 -4.84 -2.06
CA MET A 47 -8.01 -4.67 -0.61
C MET A 47 -8.56 -5.87 0.16
N LYS A 48 -9.71 -6.41 -0.29
CA LYS A 48 -10.29 -7.62 0.29
C LYS A 48 -9.36 -8.82 0.11
N ILE A 49 -8.81 -9.01 -1.09
CA ILE A 49 -7.92 -10.13 -1.41
C ILE A 49 -6.70 -10.13 -0.50
N ILE A 50 -6.01 -9.01 -0.34
CA ILE A 50 -4.80 -8.93 0.49
C ILE A 50 -5.12 -9.14 1.97
N SER A 51 -6.20 -8.57 2.49
CA SER A 51 -6.56 -8.72 3.89
C SER A 51 -6.99 -10.15 4.22
N ASP A 52 -7.81 -10.77 3.38
CA ASP A 52 -8.23 -12.16 3.57
C ASP A 52 -7.04 -13.12 3.46
N GLU A 53 -6.16 -12.96 2.46
CA GLU A 53 -4.98 -13.80 2.32
C GLU A 53 -4.01 -13.66 3.49
N ALA A 54 -3.81 -12.45 4.01
CA ALA A 54 -2.99 -12.22 5.19
C ALA A 54 -3.58 -12.95 6.42
N LYS A 55 -4.89 -12.87 6.63
CA LYS A 55 -5.58 -13.58 7.71
C LYS A 55 -5.51 -15.09 7.57
N ASP A 56 -5.65 -15.60 6.34
CA ASP A 56 -5.56 -17.04 6.06
C ASP A 56 -4.16 -17.61 6.32
N ASN A 57 -3.13 -16.76 6.29
CA ASN A 57 -1.74 -17.10 6.63
C ASN A 57 -1.30 -16.59 8.02
N ASN A 58 -2.24 -16.29 8.93
CA ASN A 58 -2.04 -15.92 10.33
C ASN A 58 -1.27 -14.61 10.56
N SER A 59 -1.24 -13.69 9.61
CA SER A 59 -0.74 -12.33 9.85
C SER A 59 -1.77 -11.49 10.59
N LYS A 60 -1.29 -10.56 11.41
CA LYS A 60 -2.12 -9.47 11.92
C LYS A 60 -2.41 -8.49 10.79
N VAL A 61 -3.65 -8.02 10.72
CA VAL A 61 -4.11 -7.08 9.70
C VAL A 61 -4.67 -5.81 10.34
N THR A 62 -4.08 -4.68 10.03
CA THR A 62 -4.53 -3.36 10.48
C THR A 62 -5.11 -2.58 9.30
N GLY A 63 -6.34 -2.11 9.42
CA GLY A 63 -6.97 -1.21 8.46
C GLY A 63 -6.82 0.25 8.90
N ILE A 64 -6.51 1.16 7.98
CA ILE A 64 -6.51 2.60 8.22
C ILE A 64 -7.47 3.26 7.25
N THR A 65 -8.57 3.77 7.77
CA THR A 65 -9.62 4.40 6.98
C THR A 65 -9.86 5.84 7.42
N MET A 66 -10.61 6.60 6.63
CA MET A 66 -11.15 7.89 7.05
C MET A 66 -12.59 7.75 7.50
N GLU A 67 -13.02 8.61 8.41
CA GLU A 67 -14.40 8.64 8.89
C GLU A 67 -15.41 8.75 7.74
N SER A 68 -15.12 9.58 6.74
CA SER A 68 -15.96 9.73 5.54
C SER A 68 -16.03 8.46 4.68
N LEU A 69 -14.95 7.68 4.61
CA LEU A 69 -14.90 6.41 3.87
C LEU A 69 -15.47 5.25 4.69
N HIS A 70 -15.27 5.28 6.01
CA HIS A 70 -15.80 4.26 6.91
C HIS A 70 -17.33 4.14 6.84
N ASN A 71 -18.01 5.26 6.61
CA ASN A 71 -19.47 5.29 6.44
C ASN A 71 -19.94 4.88 5.05
N LEU A 72 -19.05 4.88 4.04
CA LEU A 72 -19.37 4.56 2.64
C LEU A 72 -18.89 3.17 2.22
N GLU A 73 -17.78 2.70 2.75
CA GLU A 73 -17.18 1.41 2.43
C GLU A 73 -17.37 0.44 3.59
N LEU A 74 -17.78 -0.78 3.25
CA LEU A 74 -17.81 -1.86 4.23
C LEU A 74 -16.38 -2.18 4.66
N THR A 75 -16.09 -1.97 5.93
CA THR A 75 -14.83 -2.41 6.53
C THR A 75 -14.73 -3.94 6.50
N ASN A 76 -13.57 -4.50 6.20
CA ASN A 76 -13.39 -5.94 6.25
C ASN A 76 -13.53 -6.44 7.70
N PRO A 77 -14.50 -7.34 7.99
CA PRO A 77 -14.76 -7.79 9.36
C PRO A 77 -13.66 -8.68 9.95
N ARG A 78 -12.71 -9.13 9.13
CA ARG A 78 -11.61 -10.03 9.55
C ARG A 78 -10.36 -9.29 10.03
N ILE A 79 -10.32 -7.95 9.94
CA ILE A 79 -9.17 -7.18 10.41
C ILE A 79 -9.06 -7.22 11.94
N ASP A 80 -7.83 -7.16 12.44
CA ASP A 80 -7.56 -7.21 13.90
C ASP A 80 -7.64 -5.84 14.54
N ASP A 81 -7.30 -4.78 13.80
CA ASP A 81 -7.27 -3.41 14.30
C ASP A 81 -7.76 -2.44 13.21
N LEU A 82 -8.59 -1.49 13.59
CA LEU A 82 -9.09 -0.44 12.71
C LEU A 82 -8.76 0.93 13.26
N VAL A 83 -8.03 1.70 12.47
CA VAL A 83 -7.71 3.09 12.74
C VAL A 83 -8.60 3.98 11.88
N VAL A 84 -9.41 4.82 12.51
CA VAL A 84 -10.26 5.79 11.82
C VAL A 84 -9.62 7.16 11.96
N THR A 85 -9.36 7.82 10.86
CA THR A 85 -8.73 9.15 10.79
C THR A 85 -9.73 10.20 10.29
N HIS A 86 -9.46 11.48 10.60
CA HIS A 86 -10.35 12.58 10.23
C HIS A 86 -9.96 13.27 8.92
N SER A 87 -8.75 13.01 8.43
CA SER A 87 -8.25 13.61 7.18
C SER A 87 -7.37 12.66 6.40
N LEU A 88 -7.20 12.94 5.10
CA LEU A 88 -6.30 12.21 4.23
C LEU A 88 -4.84 12.35 4.68
N LEU A 89 -4.46 13.52 5.21
CA LEU A 89 -3.13 13.78 5.72
C LEU A 89 -2.83 12.92 6.95
N GLU A 90 -3.73 12.88 7.91
CA GLU A 90 -3.63 12.04 9.11
C GLU A 90 -3.56 10.55 8.73
N ARG A 91 -4.35 10.12 7.74
CA ARG A 91 -4.33 8.75 7.24
C ARG A 91 -2.97 8.36 6.68
N LYS A 92 -2.36 9.21 5.85
CA LYS A 92 -1.02 8.97 5.30
C LYS A 92 0.05 8.93 6.40
N ASP A 93 -0.04 9.80 7.40
CA ASP A 93 0.84 9.81 8.56
C ASP A 93 0.74 8.52 9.39
N GLU A 94 -0.48 8.00 9.60
CA GLU A 94 -0.68 6.71 10.27
C GLU A 94 -0.07 5.53 9.51
N PHE A 95 -0.12 5.50 8.17
CA PHE A 95 0.61 4.51 7.39
C PHE A 95 2.12 4.62 7.60
N MET A 96 2.68 5.83 7.59
CA MET A 96 4.11 6.04 7.80
C MET A 96 4.56 5.62 9.18
N LYS A 97 3.78 5.88 10.23
CA LYS A 97 4.11 5.53 11.61
C LYS A 97 4.06 4.03 11.87
N ARG A 98 3.11 3.33 11.29
CA ARG A 98 2.81 1.92 11.61
C ARG A 98 3.58 0.91 10.78
N SER A 99 4.28 1.33 9.73
CA SER A 99 4.93 0.42 8.79
C SER A 99 6.43 0.59 8.75
N ASP A 100 7.13 -0.51 8.59
CA ASP A 100 8.58 -0.56 8.40
C ASP A 100 8.96 -0.50 6.92
N ALA A 101 8.02 -0.83 6.04
CA ALA A 101 8.17 -0.86 4.58
C ALA A 101 6.84 -0.61 3.89
N PHE A 102 6.90 -0.28 2.61
CA PHE A 102 5.73 0.01 1.78
C PHE A 102 5.77 -0.82 0.50
N LEU A 103 4.63 -1.35 0.09
CA LEU A 103 4.44 -2.06 -1.16
C LEU A 103 3.24 -1.47 -1.91
N VAL A 104 3.45 -1.09 -3.15
CA VAL A 104 2.40 -0.52 -4.00
C VAL A 104 2.07 -1.51 -5.11
N LEU A 105 0.84 -1.97 -5.13
CA LEU A 105 0.27 -2.83 -6.14
C LEU A 105 -0.42 -1.99 -7.22
N PRO A 106 -0.79 -2.55 -8.37
CA PRO A 106 -1.61 -1.85 -9.35
C PRO A 106 -2.83 -1.19 -8.72
N GLY A 107 -3.02 0.10 -8.99
CA GLY A 107 -4.05 0.91 -8.38
C GLY A 107 -4.27 2.24 -9.11
N GLY A 108 -5.14 3.07 -8.58
CA GLY A 108 -5.49 4.36 -9.15
C GLY A 108 -4.77 5.54 -8.51
N VAL A 109 -5.40 6.72 -8.60
CA VAL A 109 -4.87 7.99 -8.10
C VAL A 109 -4.58 7.94 -6.59
N GLY A 110 -5.40 7.23 -5.80
CA GLY A 110 -5.16 7.08 -4.36
C GLY A 110 -3.84 6.36 -4.07
N SER A 111 -3.55 5.27 -4.80
CA SER A 111 -2.28 4.55 -4.66
C SER A 111 -1.08 5.40 -5.10
N LEU A 112 -1.25 6.25 -6.13
CA LEU A 112 -0.22 7.19 -6.57
C LEU A 112 0.03 8.31 -5.56
N ASP A 113 -1.00 8.84 -4.92
CA ASP A 113 -0.88 9.84 -3.85
C ASP A 113 -0.11 9.27 -2.66
N GLU A 114 -0.44 8.08 -2.21
CA GLU A 114 0.25 7.37 -1.14
C GLU A 114 1.71 7.09 -1.50
N LEU A 115 2.00 6.63 -2.71
CA LEU A 115 3.35 6.40 -3.21
C LEU A 115 4.17 7.70 -3.23
N ALA A 116 3.62 8.77 -3.81
CA ALA A 116 4.30 10.05 -3.92
C ALA A 116 4.66 10.63 -2.55
N GLU A 117 3.76 10.54 -1.57
CA GLU A 117 4.02 10.97 -0.19
C GLU A 117 5.20 10.22 0.44
N ILE A 118 5.23 8.88 0.29
CA ILE A 118 6.31 8.06 0.84
C ILE A 118 7.64 8.34 0.15
N LEU A 119 7.65 8.48 -1.19
CA LEU A 119 8.88 8.81 -1.92
C LEU A 119 9.42 10.18 -1.53
N ALA A 120 8.55 11.21 -1.48
CA ALA A 120 8.94 12.55 -1.06
C ALA A 120 9.46 12.57 0.39
N SER A 121 8.81 11.85 1.29
CA SER A 121 9.22 11.75 2.70
C SER A 121 10.58 11.06 2.87
N ASN A 122 10.87 10.02 2.06
CA ASN A 122 12.20 9.40 2.01
C ASN A 122 13.26 10.36 1.46
N GLN A 123 12.96 11.05 0.35
CA GLN A 123 13.88 12.01 -0.27
C GLN A 123 14.24 13.17 0.66
N LEU A 124 13.27 13.66 1.43
CA LEU A 124 13.47 14.72 2.43
C LEU A 124 14.11 14.23 3.74
N GLY A 125 14.35 12.93 3.88
CA GLY A 125 14.93 12.34 5.10
C GLY A 125 13.97 12.33 6.29
N ILE A 126 12.66 12.53 6.08
CA ILE A 126 11.63 12.46 7.12
C ILE A 126 11.47 11.02 7.59
N ILE A 127 11.53 10.08 6.66
CA ILE A 127 11.57 8.65 6.92
C ILE A 127 12.76 8.04 6.16
N ASN A 128 13.13 6.81 6.54
CA ASN A 128 14.11 6.01 5.80
C ASN A 128 13.59 4.55 5.74
N LYS A 129 12.62 4.32 4.86
CA LYS A 129 11.90 3.04 4.79
C LYS A 129 11.82 2.56 3.35
N PRO A 130 12.06 1.26 3.10
CA PRO A 130 12.03 0.71 1.74
C PRO A 130 10.63 0.78 1.13
N VAL A 131 10.60 1.05 -0.17
CA VAL A 131 9.38 1.10 -0.99
C VAL A 131 9.53 0.15 -2.16
N GLY A 132 8.56 -0.71 -2.38
CA GLY A 132 8.49 -1.62 -3.52
C GLY A 132 7.28 -1.33 -4.39
N LEU A 133 7.44 -1.49 -5.70
CA LEU A 133 6.36 -1.50 -6.67
C LEU A 133 6.17 -2.92 -7.19
N LEU A 134 4.96 -3.45 -7.12
CA LEU A 134 4.61 -4.69 -7.79
C LEU A 134 4.20 -4.36 -9.24
N ASN A 135 5.15 -4.49 -10.15
CA ASN A 135 4.97 -4.10 -11.56
C ASN A 135 4.35 -5.23 -12.39
N THR A 136 3.18 -5.71 -11.99
CA THR A 136 2.47 -6.80 -12.67
C THR A 136 2.17 -6.41 -14.12
N ASP A 137 2.66 -7.22 -15.06
CA ASP A 137 2.48 -7.02 -16.50
C ASP A 137 2.86 -5.63 -17.00
N GLY A 138 3.87 -4.98 -16.39
CA GLY A 138 4.35 -3.68 -16.79
C GLY A 138 3.43 -2.50 -16.41
N TYR A 139 2.51 -2.71 -15.46
CA TYR A 139 1.54 -1.67 -15.05
C TYR A 139 2.18 -0.33 -14.72
N TYR A 140 3.35 -0.35 -14.09
CA TYR A 140 4.08 0.84 -13.65
C TYR A 140 5.27 1.22 -14.54
N ASP A 141 5.45 0.63 -15.73
CA ASP A 141 6.60 0.92 -16.59
C ASP A 141 6.77 2.41 -16.87
N HIS A 142 5.69 3.11 -17.23
CA HIS A 142 5.73 4.55 -17.51
C HIS A 142 6.01 5.39 -16.26
N LEU A 143 5.47 4.99 -15.10
CA LEU A 143 5.73 5.66 -13.83
C LEU A 143 7.19 5.49 -13.41
N ILE A 144 7.72 4.29 -13.52
CA ILE A 144 9.13 4.00 -13.22
C ILE A 144 10.04 4.84 -14.12
N CYS A 145 9.75 4.91 -15.40
CA CYS A 145 10.48 5.75 -16.34
C CYS A 145 10.43 7.24 -15.95
N LEU A 146 9.26 7.74 -15.56
CA LEU A 146 9.10 9.13 -15.09
C LEU A 146 9.92 9.42 -13.84
N LEU A 147 9.90 8.52 -12.86
CA LEU A 147 10.66 8.67 -11.61
C LEU A 147 12.16 8.70 -11.86
N TYR A 148 12.68 7.83 -12.74
CA TYR A 148 14.10 7.86 -13.11
C TYR A 148 14.52 9.14 -13.82
N THR A 149 13.66 9.70 -14.67
CA THR A 149 13.94 10.98 -15.35
C THR A 149 13.86 12.18 -14.42
N SER A 150 13.00 12.15 -13.40
CA SER A 150 12.91 13.22 -12.41
C SER A 150 14.12 13.25 -11.48
N ASP A 151 14.60 12.10 -11.04
CA ASP A 151 15.85 12.02 -10.24
C ASP A 151 17.06 12.58 -11.02
N ALA A 152 17.16 12.25 -12.32
CA ALA A 152 18.21 12.80 -13.17
C ALA A 152 18.10 14.32 -13.39
N ALA A 153 16.91 14.91 -13.26
CA ALA A 153 16.71 16.36 -13.34
C ALA A 153 17.09 17.07 -12.03
N ASP A 154 16.92 16.43 -10.90
CA ASP A 154 17.30 16.96 -9.58
C ASP A 154 18.83 16.91 -9.35
N ASP A 155 19.53 15.93 -9.94
CA ASP A 155 20.99 15.76 -9.85
C ASP A 155 21.78 16.82 -10.66
N THR A 156 21.13 17.68 -11.42
CA THR A 156 21.78 18.74 -12.23
C THR A 156 22.05 20.03 -11.49
N SER A 157 21.81 20.08 -10.19
CA SER A 157 22.19 21.19 -9.30
C SER A 157 23.61 21.00 -8.75
N GLY A 158 24.61 21.13 -9.62
CA GLY A 158 26.03 21.27 -9.26
C GLY A 158 26.41 22.73 -9.15
#